data_3af193f8b1e96ecdc0f3cc23b86578ba
#
_entry.id   3af193f8b1e96ecdc0f3cc23b86578ba
#
_cell.length_a   1.000
_cell.length_b   1.000
_cell.length_c   1.000
_cell.angle_alpha   90.00
_cell.angle_beta   90.00
_cell.angle_gamma   90.00
#
_symmetry.space_group_name_H-M   'P 1'
#
loop_
_entity.id
_entity.type
_entity.pdbx_description
1 polymer ?
#
loop_
_entity_poly.entity_id
_entity_poly.type
_entity_poly.pdbx_seq_one_letter_code
_entity_poly.pdbx_strand_id
1 'polypeptide(L)'
;MGRLSVLLTICIFCASSVRGDDWMKQYDEVVKEFSEQDKAQEFPEKSRSQSFLHPPFQCPDMAPSKTVPTSVKYVKPADIKVIAALGDSLTTAIAANASNVIGVPFEYRDVSWSIGGHGSYQEVITLANIIRLFNPTVIFPAPQVTINNVQANINQTGFNLAVTGHNSYEFPQQTRNLIDTFKTYPGMNFKEDWKLLTILIGNNDICDFCKNKTLFSTESFIHNLTVALDMLYHEVPRMIVNLVEVLPLEGLREVDDKSIGCLLQKSFCSCLVKPPENSTELKELIELNYEFQRKMEQLISSGRYIKDDFDVVLQPYLKNIKPPKYPDGTIDYSFFTVDCFHFTIKGHESLAKGLWNNMFEPEGKKTLIDTFSEPLQLICPPEDHPYIYTTESAGQDLRPTLALILLVLSHVL
;
A
#
# COMPACT_ATOMS: atom_id res chain seq x y z
N MET A 1 -27.30 27.96 56.01
CA MET A 1 -25.94 27.47 55.74
C MET A 1 -26.04 26.53 54.54
N GLY A 2 -25.75 27.09 53.40
CA GLY A 2 -25.94 26.43 52.10
C GLY A 2 -24.79 25.53 51.73
N ARG A 3 -25.14 24.34 51.26
CA ARG A 3 -24.20 23.46 50.55
C ARG A 3 -24.19 23.80 49.09
N LEU A 4 -23.07 24.30 48.60
CA LEU A 4 -22.78 24.52 47.18
C LEU A 4 -22.34 23.18 46.58
N SER A 5 -23.20 22.54 45.80
CA SER A 5 -22.86 21.37 44.97
C SER A 5 -22.22 21.88 43.70
N VAL A 6 -20.93 21.68 43.55
CA VAL A 6 -20.21 21.87 42.27
C VAL A 6 -20.47 20.64 41.42
N LEU A 7 -21.34 20.79 40.43
CA LEU A 7 -21.48 19.82 39.34
C LEU A 7 -20.30 20.01 38.37
N LEU A 8 -19.33 19.10 38.52
CA LEU A 8 -18.25 18.96 37.54
C LEU A 8 -18.82 18.29 36.29
N THR A 9 -19.18 19.09 35.31
CA THR A 9 -19.56 18.57 33.98
C THR A 9 -18.28 18.11 33.30
N ILE A 10 -18.02 16.80 33.36
CA ILE A 10 -17.01 16.16 32.53
C ILE A 10 -17.56 16.15 31.11
N CYS A 11 -17.14 17.09 30.28
CA CYS A 11 -17.25 16.99 28.83
C CYS A 11 -16.34 15.86 28.38
N ILE A 12 -16.88 14.64 28.34
CA ILE A 12 -16.31 13.56 27.56
C ILE A 12 -16.43 13.98 26.09
N PHE A 13 -15.33 14.42 25.52
CA PHE A 13 -15.20 14.49 24.07
C PHE A 13 -15.33 13.07 23.53
N CYS A 14 -16.56 12.65 23.28
CA CYS A 14 -16.83 11.62 22.30
C CYS A 14 -16.45 12.19 20.92
N ALA A 15 -15.18 12.13 20.58
CA ALA A 15 -14.77 12.05 19.19
C ALA A 15 -15.18 10.65 18.70
N SER A 16 -16.49 10.42 18.58
CA SER A 16 -17.02 9.30 17.84
C SER A 16 -16.58 9.47 16.40
N SER A 17 -15.83 8.51 15.92
CA SER A 17 -15.49 8.33 14.53
C SER A 17 -16.76 8.28 13.69
N VAL A 18 -17.17 9.42 13.15
CA VAL A 18 -18.41 9.61 12.37
C VAL A 18 -18.40 8.81 11.05
N ARG A 19 -17.35 8.03 10.76
CA ARG A 19 -17.15 7.36 9.47
C ARG A 19 -17.25 5.84 9.47
N GLY A 20 -16.97 5.17 10.55
CA GLY A 20 -17.19 3.73 10.64
C GLY A 20 -18.67 3.33 10.50
N ASP A 21 -19.58 4.26 10.83
CA ASP A 21 -21.02 3.98 10.82
C ASP A 21 -21.67 4.15 9.43
N ASP A 22 -21.12 4.96 8.53
CA ASP A 22 -21.81 5.31 7.27
C ASP A 22 -21.68 4.21 6.20
N TRP A 23 -20.49 3.66 5.99
CA TRP A 23 -20.32 2.57 5.05
C TRP A 23 -20.93 1.25 5.59
N MET A 24 -20.90 1.02 6.91
CA MET A 24 -21.54 -0.16 7.51
C MET A 24 -23.05 -0.12 7.32
N LYS A 25 -23.72 1.03 7.47
CA LYS A 25 -25.14 1.16 7.16
C LYS A 25 -25.45 0.84 5.70
N GLN A 26 -24.64 1.37 4.79
CA GLN A 26 -24.78 1.11 3.36
C GLN A 26 -24.50 -0.37 3.04
N TYR A 27 -23.51 -0.96 3.69
CA TYR A 27 -23.23 -2.38 3.60
C TYR A 27 -24.41 -3.21 4.12
N ASP A 28 -25.00 -2.87 5.26
CA ASP A 28 -26.17 -3.54 5.81
C ASP A 28 -27.38 -3.45 4.86
N GLU A 29 -27.58 -2.30 4.21
CA GLU A 29 -28.62 -2.13 3.18
C GLU A 29 -28.36 -3.04 1.96
N VAL A 30 -27.13 -3.10 1.46
CA VAL A 30 -26.73 -3.97 0.34
C VAL A 30 -26.88 -5.44 0.72
N VAL A 31 -26.47 -5.85 1.93
CA VAL A 31 -26.63 -7.23 2.41
C VAL A 31 -28.09 -7.61 2.54
N LYS A 32 -28.92 -6.70 3.00
CA LYS A 32 -30.37 -6.93 3.10
C LYS A 32 -30.99 -7.13 1.71
N GLU A 33 -30.67 -6.26 0.75
CA GLU A 33 -31.11 -6.39 -0.63
C GLU A 33 -30.63 -7.69 -1.26
N PHE A 34 -29.34 -8.05 -1.03
CA PHE A 34 -28.76 -9.32 -1.47
C PHE A 34 -29.53 -10.52 -0.87
N SER A 35 -29.84 -10.50 0.41
CA SER A 35 -30.55 -11.60 1.07
C SER A 35 -32.01 -11.74 0.60
N GLU A 36 -32.62 -10.67 0.11
CA GLU A 36 -33.95 -10.69 -0.51
C GLU A 36 -33.90 -11.24 -1.94
N GLN A 37 -32.83 -10.97 -2.69
CA GLN A 37 -32.63 -11.46 -4.07
C GLN A 37 -32.12 -12.90 -4.13
N ASP A 38 -31.31 -13.35 -3.16
CA ASP A 38 -30.72 -14.70 -3.10
C ASP A 38 -31.78 -15.81 -2.95
N LYS A 39 -32.97 -15.45 -2.49
CA LYS A 39 -34.15 -16.35 -2.55
C LYS A 39 -34.64 -16.65 -3.97
N ALA A 40 -34.07 -15.98 -4.99
CA ALA A 40 -34.51 -16.06 -6.37
C ALA A 40 -33.46 -16.53 -7.38
N GLN A 41 -32.16 -16.60 -7.04
CA GLN A 41 -31.11 -16.99 -7.97
C GLN A 41 -29.98 -17.77 -7.28
N GLU A 42 -29.74 -19.01 -7.70
CA GLU A 42 -28.47 -19.70 -7.44
C GLU A 42 -27.38 -19.00 -8.25
N PHE A 43 -26.46 -18.33 -7.55
CA PHE A 43 -25.24 -17.81 -8.18
C PHE A 43 -24.34 -18.98 -8.60
N PRO A 44 -23.77 -18.98 -9.82
CA PRO A 44 -22.76 -19.96 -10.16
C PRO A 44 -21.62 -19.81 -9.15
N GLU A 45 -21.32 -20.87 -8.44
CA GLU A 45 -20.15 -20.98 -7.56
C GLU A 45 -18.95 -20.51 -8.39
N LYS A 46 -18.41 -19.30 -8.09
CA LYS A 46 -17.14 -18.86 -8.67
C LYS A 46 -16.15 -19.95 -8.28
N SER A 47 -15.80 -20.80 -9.24
CA SER A 47 -14.88 -21.92 -9.08
C SER A 47 -13.74 -21.43 -8.19
N ARG A 48 -13.60 -22.07 -7.02
CA ARG A 48 -12.36 -21.97 -6.23
C ARG A 48 -11.25 -22.20 -7.23
N SER A 49 -10.45 -21.17 -7.50
CA SER A 49 -9.31 -21.30 -8.40
C SER A 49 -8.54 -22.51 -7.87
N GLN A 50 -8.39 -23.55 -8.70
CA GLN A 50 -7.43 -24.59 -8.39
C GLN A 50 -6.13 -23.84 -8.10
N SER A 51 -5.59 -23.99 -6.90
CA SER A 51 -4.33 -23.36 -6.51
C SER A 51 -3.24 -23.97 -7.37
N PHE A 52 -3.00 -23.40 -8.54
CA PHE A 52 -1.81 -23.70 -9.30
C PHE A 52 -0.66 -23.05 -8.54
N LEU A 53 0.28 -23.86 -8.08
CA LEU A 53 1.49 -23.35 -7.46
C LEU A 53 2.28 -22.52 -8.48
N HIS A 54 2.73 -21.37 -8.07
CA HIS A 54 3.63 -20.54 -8.89
C HIS A 54 4.95 -21.26 -9.11
N PRO A 55 5.59 -21.10 -10.28
CA PRO A 55 6.90 -21.67 -10.52
C PRO A 55 7.91 -21.11 -9.50
N PRO A 56 8.94 -21.88 -9.14
CA PRO A 56 9.98 -21.41 -8.24
C PRO A 56 10.64 -20.12 -8.76
N PHE A 57 10.89 -19.17 -7.86
CA PHE A 57 11.67 -17.98 -8.14
C PHE A 57 13.01 -18.10 -7.41
N GLN A 58 14.09 -18.05 -8.17
CA GLN A 58 15.44 -18.18 -7.65
C GLN A 58 16.37 -17.23 -8.40
N CYS A 59 17.21 -16.54 -7.65
CA CYS A 59 18.18 -15.60 -8.18
C CYS A 59 19.62 -16.11 -7.97
N PRO A 60 20.59 -15.63 -8.78
CA PRO A 60 21.99 -16.05 -8.63
C PRO A 60 22.58 -15.76 -7.25
N ASP A 61 22.24 -14.59 -6.66
CA ASP A 61 22.64 -14.23 -5.29
C ASP A 61 21.40 -14.05 -4.40
N MET A 62 21.22 -14.97 -3.48
CA MET A 62 20.17 -14.93 -2.44
C MET A 62 20.75 -14.86 -1.02
N ALA A 63 22.08 -14.71 -0.91
CA ALA A 63 22.74 -14.69 0.39
C ALA A 63 22.73 -13.30 1.03
N PRO A 64 22.69 -13.22 2.37
CA PRO A 64 22.86 -11.95 3.07
C PRO A 64 24.28 -11.40 2.87
N SER A 65 24.45 -10.14 3.19
CA SER A 65 25.76 -9.49 3.24
C SER A 65 26.66 -10.21 4.26
N LYS A 66 27.97 -10.25 4.00
CA LYS A 66 28.94 -10.89 4.91
C LYS A 66 28.94 -10.27 6.30
N THR A 67 28.66 -8.99 6.39
CA THR A 67 28.45 -8.23 7.64
C THR A 67 27.16 -7.44 7.49
N VAL A 68 26.44 -7.22 8.58
CA VAL A 68 25.23 -6.40 8.57
C VAL A 68 25.54 -5.02 8.00
N PRO A 69 24.86 -4.56 6.93
CA PRO A 69 25.12 -3.27 6.34
C PRO A 69 24.93 -2.13 7.34
N THR A 70 25.78 -1.14 7.30
CA THR A 70 25.66 0.10 8.10
C THR A 70 25.07 1.25 7.29
N SER A 71 25.00 1.09 5.98
CA SER A 71 24.42 2.08 5.07
C SER A 71 23.26 1.48 4.28
N VAL A 72 22.21 2.28 4.10
CA VAL A 72 21.01 1.95 3.33
C VAL A 72 21.34 1.58 1.88
N LYS A 73 22.44 2.08 1.33
CA LYS A 73 22.92 1.81 -0.05
C LYS A 73 23.30 0.36 -0.32
N TYR A 74 23.59 -0.42 0.72
CA TYR A 74 24.17 -1.76 0.59
C TYR A 74 23.27 -2.84 1.20
N VAL A 75 21.98 -2.54 1.36
CA VAL A 75 21.02 -3.48 1.94
C VAL A 75 20.49 -4.41 0.85
N LYS A 76 20.76 -5.71 0.98
CA LYS A 76 20.18 -6.74 0.12
C LYS A 76 18.82 -7.21 0.65
N PRO A 77 17.98 -7.85 -0.17
CA PRO A 77 16.76 -8.50 0.31
C PRO A 77 16.99 -9.43 1.51
N ALA A 78 18.08 -10.19 1.49
CA ALA A 78 18.42 -11.13 2.56
C ALA A 78 18.86 -10.45 3.88
N ASP A 79 19.20 -9.16 3.86
CA ASP A 79 19.55 -8.41 5.06
C ASP A 79 18.31 -7.87 5.79
N ILE A 80 17.15 -7.85 5.13
CA ILE A 80 15.90 -7.40 5.73
C ILE A 80 15.48 -8.38 6.82
N LYS A 81 15.41 -7.91 8.06
CA LYS A 81 14.98 -8.70 9.23
C LYS A 81 13.53 -8.47 9.59
N VAL A 82 12.99 -7.29 9.32
CA VAL A 82 11.65 -6.90 9.70
C VAL A 82 10.92 -6.34 8.48
N ILE A 83 9.69 -6.81 8.25
CA ILE A 83 8.81 -6.25 7.23
C ILE A 83 7.58 -5.66 7.89
N ALA A 84 7.12 -4.50 7.40
CA ALA A 84 5.95 -3.82 7.92
C ALA A 84 5.16 -3.15 6.80
N ALA A 85 3.89 -2.86 7.06
CA ALA A 85 3.05 -2.10 6.14
C ALA A 85 2.08 -1.19 6.88
N LEU A 86 1.91 0.01 6.34
CA LEU A 86 0.92 1.00 6.75
C LEU A 86 0.07 1.40 5.54
N GLY A 87 -1.15 1.84 5.78
CA GLY A 87 -2.05 2.25 4.72
C GLY A 87 -3.51 2.05 5.08
N ASP A 88 -4.30 1.76 4.07
CA ASP A 88 -5.75 1.63 4.13
C ASP A 88 -6.23 0.21 3.76
N SER A 89 -7.41 0.12 3.18
CA SER A 89 -8.05 -1.13 2.76
C SER A 89 -7.25 -1.92 1.71
N LEU A 90 -6.48 -1.25 0.86
CA LEU A 90 -5.61 -1.92 -0.10
C LEU A 90 -4.45 -2.65 0.59
N THR A 91 -4.05 -2.19 1.77
CA THR A 91 -2.99 -2.83 2.56
C THR A 91 -3.55 -3.86 3.53
N THR A 92 -4.79 -3.70 4.04
CA THR A 92 -5.46 -4.76 4.81
C THR A 92 -5.93 -5.91 3.92
N ALA A 93 -5.96 -5.73 2.60
CA ALA A 93 -6.49 -6.66 1.61
C ALA A 93 -7.95 -7.05 1.91
N ILE A 94 -8.78 -6.06 2.25
CA ILE A 94 -10.20 -6.29 2.52
C ILE A 94 -10.86 -6.94 1.31
N ALA A 95 -11.77 -7.87 1.55
CA ALA A 95 -12.53 -8.62 0.55
C ALA A 95 -11.69 -9.45 -0.46
N ALA A 96 -10.35 -9.54 -0.35
CA ALA A 96 -9.48 -10.12 -1.39
C ALA A 96 -9.86 -11.55 -1.82
N ASN A 97 -10.46 -12.34 -0.92
CA ASN A 97 -10.96 -13.69 -1.21
C ASN A 97 -12.48 -13.83 -0.99
N ALA A 98 -13.21 -12.72 -1.01
CA ALA A 98 -14.66 -12.73 -0.85
C ALA A 98 -15.34 -13.29 -2.10
N SER A 99 -16.23 -14.28 -1.92
CA SER A 99 -17.04 -14.86 -2.99
C SER A 99 -18.39 -14.15 -3.19
N ASN A 100 -18.81 -13.37 -2.19
CA ASN A 100 -20.05 -12.60 -2.20
C ASN A 100 -19.94 -11.39 -1.26
N VAL A 101 -20.96 -10.54 -1.21
CA VAL A 101 -20.98 -9.31 -0.41
C VAL A 101 -20.84 -9.54 1.11
N ILE A 102 -21.25 -10.69 1.63
CA ILE A 102 -21.11 -11.02 3.05
C ILE A 102 -19.63 -11.16 3.45
N GLY A 103 -18.78 -11.53 2.50
CA GLY A 103 -17.34 -11.66 2.70
C GLY A 103 -16.57 -10.33 2.67
N VAL A 104 -17.20 -9.21 2.28
CA VAL A 104 -16.52 -7.91 2.13
C VAL A 104 -15.86 -7.39 3.42
N PRO A 105 -16.44 -7.52 4.64
CA PRO A 105 -15.79 -7.05 5.86
C PRO A 105 -14.53 -7.81 6.29
N PHE A 106 -14.20 -8.94 5.66
CA PHE A 106 -13.00 -9.70 6.01
C PHE A 106 -11.76 -9.06 5.38
N GLU A 107 -10.77 -8.79 6.21
CA GLU A 107 -9.46 -8.28 5.83
C GLU A 107 -8.49 -9.46 5.70
N TYR A 108 -8.19 -9.83 4.49
CA TYR A 108 -7.30 -10.95 4.15
C TYR A 108 -5.82 -10.51 4.22
N ARG A 109 -5.40 -10.03 5.42
CA ARG A 109 -4.06 -9.48 5.65
C ARG A 109 -2.96 -10.45 5.29
N ASP A 110 -3.23 -11.74 5.41
CA ASP A 110 -2.31 -12.84 5.07
C ASP A 110 -2.00 -12.94 3.57
N VAL A 111 -2.84 -12.39 2.69
CA VAL A 111 -2.57 -12.31 1.24
C VAL A 111 -2.29 -10.88 0.76
N SER A 112 -2.11 -9.95 1.69
CA SER A 112 -1.79 -8.55 1.35
C SER A 112 -0.50 -8.44 0.53
N TRP A 113 -0.54 -7.73 -0.57
CA TRP A 113 0.54 -7.55 -1.53
C TRP A 113 1.87 -7.15 -0.91
N SER A 114 1.86 -6.30 0.11
CA SER A 114 3.05 -5.69 0.74
C SER A 114 3.61 -6.50 1.90
N ILE A 115 2.80 -7.35 2.57
CA ILE A 115 3.20 -7.95 3.84
C ILE A 115 2.56 -9.31 4.13
N GLY A 116 1.67 -9.79 3.28
CA GLY A 116 0.97 -11.06 3.52
C GLY A 116 1.93 -12.23 3.68
N GLY A 117 1.67 -13.06 4.70
CA GLY A 117 2.51 -14.21 5.04
C GLY A 117 1.83 -15.56 4.83
N HIS A 118 0.76 -15.62 4.03
CA HIS A 118 0.04 -16.86 3.74
C HIS A 118 0.95 -17.89 3.05
N GLY A 119 1.04 -19.08 3.62
CA GLY A 119 1.76 -20.19 3.02
C GLY A 119 3.18 -19.84 2.59
N SER A 120 3.48 -20.04 1.33
CA SER A 120 4.76 -19.79 0.68
C SER A 120 4.60 -18.92 -0.57
N TYR A 121 5.73 -18.47 -1.12
CA TYR A 121 5.79 -17.80 -2.41
C TYR A 121 5.06 -18.56 -3.54
N GLN A 122 5.15 -19.89 -3.53
CA GLN A 122 4.52 -20.73 -4.54
C GLN A 122 3.00 -20.75 -4.41
N GLU A 123 2.45 -20.49 -3.23
CA GLU A 123 1.00 -20.46 -2.98
C GLU A 123 0.42 -19.08 -3.20
N VAL A 124 1.08 -18.02 -2.69
CA VAL A 124 0.65 -16.62 -2.86
C VAL A 124 1.87 -15.72 -2.97
N ILE A 125 1.91 -14.90 -4.02
CA ILE A 125 2.99 -13.94 -4.23
C ILE A 125 2.69 -12.65 -3.48
N THR A 126 3.41 -12.41 -2.40
CA THR A 126 3.44 -11.15 -1.66
C THR A 126 4.88 -10.68 -1.53
N LEU A 127 5.11 -9.39 -1.26
CA LEU A 127 6.48 -8.90 -1.00
C LEU A 127 7.12 -9.67 0.16
N ALA A 128 6.37 -9.96 1.22
CA ALA A 128 6.87 -10.74 2.35
C ALA A 128 7.28 -12.15 1.95
N ASN A 129 6.47 -12.83 1.13
CA ASN A 129 6.82 -14.19 0.66
C ASN A 129 7.99 -14.19 -0.33
N ILE A 130 8.17 -13.13 -1.12
CA ILE A 130 9.38 -12.95 -1.94
C ILE A 130 10.60 -12.76 -1.02
N ILE A 131 10.54 -11.86 -0.03
CA ILE A 131 11.65 -11.64 0.92
C ILE A 131 11.99 -12.93 1.68
N ARG A 132 11.01 -13.77 2.03
CA ARG A 132 11.24 -15.06 2.69
C ARG A 132 12.10 -16.02 1.88
N LEU A 133 12.13 -15.90 0.56
CA LEU A 133 13.05 -16.70 -0.28
C LEU A 133 14.52 -16.32 -0.01
N PHE A 134 14.79 -15.06 0.31
CA PHE A 134 16.12 -14.53 0.63
C PHE A 134 16.43 -14.63 2.13
N ASN A 135 15.46 -14.35 2.99
CA ASN A 135 15.58 -14.45 4.44
C ASN A 135 14.38 -15.18 5.05
N PRO A 136 14.47 -16.52 5.24
CA PRO A 136 13.38 -17.30 5.83
C PRO A 136 13.01 -16.89 7.27
N THR A 137 13.86 -16.10 7.93
CA THR A 137 13.66 -15.66 9.33
C THR A 137 13.14 -14.24 9.44
N VAL A 138 12.65 -13.65 8.33
CA VAL A 138 12.06 -12.31 8.36
C VAL A 138 10.90 -12.26 9.36
N ILE A 139 10.90 -11.19 10.17
CA ILE A 139 9.97 -11.06 11.28
C ILE A 139 8.66 -10.43 10.80
N PHE A 140 7.61 -11.07 11.13
CA PHE A 140 6.21 -10.69 11.18
C PHE A 140 5.55 -10.25 9.89
N PRO A 141 5.61 -11.05 8.83
CA PRO A 141 4.56 -11.01 7.81
C PRO A 141 3.18 -11.21 8.45
N ALA A 142 2.14 -10.63 7.86
CA ALA A 142 0.76 -10.76 8.35
C ALA A 142 0.27 -12.22 8.22
N PRO A 143 -0.07 -12.91 9.33
CA PRO A 143 -0.31 -14.34 9.28
C PRO A 143 -1.78 -14.74 9.12
N GLN A 144 -2.75 -13.83 9.36
CA GLN A 144 -4.16 -14.20 9.49
C GLN A 144 -5.11 -13.21 8.83
N VAL A 145 -6.33 -13.69 8.62
CA VAL A 145 -7.49 -12.88 8.27
C VAL A 145 -8.02 -12.18 9.53
N THR A 146 -8.42 -10.92 9.40
CA THR A 146 -9.08 -10.13 10.45
C THR A 146 -10.45 -9.65 9.97
N ILE A 147 -11.19 -8.97 10.80
CA ILE A 147 -12.50 -8.41 10.45
C ILE A 147 -12.43 -6.90 10.66
N ASN A 148 -12.84 -6.15 9.68
CA ASN A 148 -12.89 -4.70 9.76
C ASN A 148 -13.73 -4.23 10.96
N ASN A 149 -13.30 -3.16 11.63
CA ASN A 149 -13.88 -2.62 12.86
C ASN A 149 -13.87 -3.59 14.07
N VAL A 150 -13.20 -4.74 13.96
CA VAL A 150 -12.94 -5.62 15.10
C VAL A 150 -11.48 -5.50 15.49
N GLN A 151 -11.23 -5.19 16.76
CA GLN A 151 -9.87 -5.05 17.26
C GLN A 151 -9.09 -6.36 17.09
N ALA A 152 -8.03 -6.31 16.30
CA ALA A 152 -7.10 -7.40 16.10
C ALA A 152 -5.81 -7.17 16.90
N ASN A 153 -5.15 -8.25 17.30
CA ASN A 153 -3.87 -8.18 17.99
C ASN A 153 -2.70 -8.46 17.04
N ILE A 154 -1.49 -8.15 17.48
CA ILE A 154 -0.27 -8.26 16.70
C ILE A 154 0.00 -9.69 16.16
N ASN A 155 -0.46 -10.73 16.87
CA ASN A 155 -0.31 -12.12 16.40
C ASN A 155 -1.24 -12.46 15.22
N GLN A 156 -2.27 -11.63 14.99
CA GLN A 156 -3.19 -11.76 13.86
C GLN A 156 -2.75 -10.88 12.69
N THR A 157 -2.36 -9.64 12.98
CA THR A 157 -1.99 -8.65 11.95
C THR A 157 -0.55 -8.77 11.49
N GLY A 158 0.35 -9.33 12.30
CA GLY A 158 1.78 -9.07 12.11
C GLY A 158 2.03 -7.56 12.17
N PHE A 159 3.05 -7.09 11.48
CA PHE A 159 3.28 -5.64 11.34
C PHE A 159 2.49 -4.99 10.18
N ASN A 160 1.39 -5.61 9.75
CA ASN A 160 0.38 -4.94 8.94
C ASN A 160 -0.52 -4.11 9.86
N LEU A 161 -0.15 -2.86 10.13
CA LEU A 161 -0.93 -1.95 10.96
C LEU A 161 -1.81 -0.99 10.14
N ALA A 162 -2.04 -1.32 8.87
CA ALA A 162 -3.01 -0.62 8.04
C ALA A 162 -4.42 -0.72 8.62
N VAL A 163 -5.24 0.28 8.35
CA VAL A 163 -6.63 0.32 8.82
C VAL A 163 -7.55 0.62 7.64
N THR A 164 -8.49 -0.26 7.39
CA THR A 164 -9.50 -0.10 6.34
C THR A 164 -10.26 1.21 6.51
N GLY A 165 -10.36 2.00 5.43
CA GLY A 165 -11.08 3.27 5.42
C GLY A 165 -10.28 4.48 5.91
N HIS A 166 -9.04 4.30 6.43
CA HIS A 166 -8.23 5.44 6.87
C HIS A 166 -7.88 6.38 5.71
N ASN A 167 -7.96 7.67 6.01
CA ASN A 167 -7.47 8.77 5.19
C ASN A 167 -6.10 9.25 5.71
N SER A 168 -5.50 10.19 5.01
CA SER A 168 -4.17 10.73 5.38
C SER A 168 -4.14 11.40 6.75
N TYR A 169 -5.22 12.02 7.21
CA TYR A 169 -5.23 12.71 8.52
C TYR A 169 -5.12 11.75 9.72
N GLU A 170 -5.42 10.45 9.53
CA GLU A 170 -5.25 9.41 10.55
C GLU A 170 -3.87 8.74 10.48
N PHE A 171 -3.14 8.97 9.40
CA PHE A 171 -1.87 8.31 9.12
C PHE A 171 -0.76 8.61 10.14
N PRO A 172 -0.60 9.82 10.70
CA PRO A 172 0.35 10.08 11.77
C PRO A 172 0.13 9.20 13.01
N GLN A 173 -1.13 8.94 13.39
CA GLN A 173 -1.42 8.04 14.52
C GLN A 173 -1.10 6.57 14.18
N GLN A 174 -1.40 6.14 12.96
CA GLN A 174 -1.04 4.79 12.48
C GLN A 174 0.49 4.58 12.51
N THR A 175 1.24 5.60 12.09
CA THR A 175 2.71 5.61 12.16
C THR A 175 3.23 5.56 13.59
N ARG A 176 2.64 6.32 14.52
CA ARG A 176 2.98 6.28 15.94
C ARG A 176 2.80 4.88 16.52
N ASN A 177 1.67 4.25 16.20
CA ASN A 177 1.37 2.88 16.64
C ASN A 177 2.45 1.89 16.15
N LEU A 178 2.91 2.01 14.90
CA LEU A 178 3.99 1.16 14.38
C LEU A 178 5.31 1.38 15.12
N ILE A 179 5.72 2.63 15.34
CA ILE A 179 6.97 2.95 16.03
C ILE A 179 6.96 2.40 17.47
N ASP A 180 5.85 2.56 18.18
CA ASP A 180 5.71 2.08 19.57
C ASP A 180 5.68 0.55 19.59
N THR A 181 5.06 -0.09 18.60
CA THR A 181 5.08 -1.55 18.45
C THR A 181 6.51 -2.05 18.20
N PHE A 182 7.27 -1.43 17.31
CA PHE A 182 8.66 -1.80 17.05
C PHE A 182 9.55 -1.68 18.30
N LYS A 183 9.38 -0.60 19.09
CA LYS A 183 10.15 -0.39 20.31
C LYS A 183 9.88 -1.43 21.41
N THR A 184 8.70 -2.04 21.39
CA THR A 184 8.23 -2.94 22.45
C THR A 184 8.19 -4.41 22.05
N TYR A 185 8.32 -4.72 20.75
CA TYR A 185 8.22 -6.10 20.27
C TYR A 185 9.47 -6.92 20.64
N PRO A 186 9.33 -7.99 21.44
CA PRO A 186 10.48 -8.70 22.00
C PRO A 186 11.25 -9.54 20.97
N GLY A 187 10.68 -9.76 19.79
CA GLY A 187 11.26 -10.63 18.74
C GLY A 187 12.24 -9.92 17.81
N MET A 188 12.52 -8.61 17.98
CA MET A 188 13.39 -7.86 17.10
C MET A 188 14.39 -7.00 17.87
N ASN A 189 15.53 -6.73 17.24
CA ASN A 189 16.46 -5.69 17.71
C ASN A 189 16.13 -4.37 17.01
N PHE A 190 15.41 -3.50 17.72
CA PHE A 190 14.94 -2.22 17.17
C PHE A 190 16.05 -1.37 16.55
N LYS A 191 17.25 -1.39 17.12
CA LYS A 191 18.38 -0.56 16.66
C LYS A 191 19.16 -1.19 15.50
N GLU A 192 19.28 -2.51 15.49
CA GLU A 192 20.23 -3.20 14.62
C GLU A 192 19.57 -3.90 13.42
N ASP A 193 18.31 -4.32 13.54
CA ASP A 193 17.62 -5.03 12.46
C ASP A 193 17.23 -4.06 11.34
N TRP A 194 17.51 -4.43 10.08
CA TRP A 194 17.02 -3.71 8.91
C TRP A 194 15.53 -3.95 8.72
N LYS A 195 14.79 -2.86 8.57
CA LYS A 195 13.34 -2.81 8.41
C LYS A 195 12.97 -2.37 7.00
N LEU A 196 12.02 -3.06 6.40
CA LEU A 196 11.39 -2.66 5.14
C LEU A 196 9.94 -2.31 5.43
N LEU A 197 9.58 -1.05 5.25
CA LEU A 197 8.22 -0.55 5.43
C LEU A 197 7.61 -0.21 4.09
N THR A 198 6.39 -0.68 3.82
CA THR A 198 5.61 -0.26 2.64
C THR A 198 4.43 0.60 3.08
N ILE A 199 4.25 1.74 2.40
CA ILE A 199 3.18 2.71 2.65
C ILE A 199 2.40 2.94 1.37
N LEU A 200 1.07 2.79 1.44
CA LEU A 200 0.13 3.25 0.42
C LEU A 200 -1.07 3.88 1.13
N ILE A 201 -1.23 5.19 1.02
CA ILE A 201 -2.28 5.99 1.67
C ILE A 201 -2.65 7.19 0.80
N GLY A 202 -3.90 7.66 0.86
CA GLY A 202 -4.36 8.86 0.18
C GLY A 202 -5.46 8.61 -0.86
N ASN A 203 -5.68 7.39 -1.31
CA ASN A 203 -6.77 7.09 -2.23
C ASN A 203 -8.16 7.34 -1.60
N ASN A 204 -8.31 7.11 -0.29
CA ASN A 204 -9.55 7.44 0.42
C ASN A 204 -9.78 8.95 0.53
N ASP A 205 -8.72 9.76 0.66
CA ASP A 205 -8.83 11.23 0.63
C ASP A 205 -9.44 11.72 -0.68
N ILE A 206 -9.01 11.14 -1.81
CA ILE A 206 -9.56 11.44 -3.13
C ILE A 206 -11.05 11.02 -3.19
N CYS A 207 -11.38 9.83 -2.72
CA CYS A 207 -12.75 9.32 -2.68
C CYS A 207 -13.70 10.14 -1.80
N ASP A 208 -13.16 10.82 -0.80
CA ASP A 208 -13.88 11.63 0.18
C ASP A 208 -13.81 13.15 -0.07
N PHE A 209 -13.05 13.58 -1.06
CA PHE A 209 -12.75 15.00 -1.31
C PHE A 209 -14.00 15.89 -1.37
N CYS A 210 -15.06 15.46 -2.05
CA CYS A 210 -16.29 16.24 -2.16
C CYS A 210 -17.06 16.38 -0.83
N LYS A 211 -16.74 15.55 0.19
CA LYS A 211 -17.37 15.60 1.51
C LYS A 211 -16.75 16.72 2.37
N ASN A 212 -15.43 16.95 2.23
CA ASN A 212 -14.72 18.04 2.91
C ASN A 212 -13.44 18.42 2.14
N LYS A 213 -13.54 19.37 1.24
CA LYS A 213 -12.43 19.79 0.37
C LYS A 213 -11.21 20.32 1.13
N THR A 214 -11.40 20.90 2.31
CA THR A 214 -10.28 21.40 3.13
C THR A 214 -9.54 20.25 3.80
N LEU A 215 -10.27 19.31 4.41
CA LEU A 215 -9.66 18.17 5.11
C LEU A 215 -8.92 17.23 4.15
N PHE A 216 -9.42 17.06 2.93
CA PHE A 216 -8.87 16.17 1.90
C PHE A 216 -8.15 16.91 0.78
N SER A 217 -7.72 18.16 1.03
CA SER A 217 -6.92 18.95 0.09
C SER A 217 -5.51 18.34 -0.06
N THR A 218 -4.84 18.70 -1.14
CA THR A 218 -3.45 18.34 -1.39
C THR A 218 -2.53 18.81 -0.27
N GLU A 219 -2.76 20.01 0.26
CA GLU A 219 -1.96 20.56 1.37
C GLU A 219 -2.12 19.72 2.64
N SER A 220 -3.35 19.34 2.99
CA SER A 220 -3.61 18.47 4.15
C SER A 220 -3.00 17.09 3.97
N PHE A 221 -3.15 16.49 2.80
CA PHE A 221 -2.55 15.19 2.46
C PHE A 221 -1.03 15.21 2.64
N ILE A 222 -0.34 16.16 2.01
CA ILE A 222 1.14 16.27 2.09
C ILE A 222 1.60 16.64 3.49
N HIS A 223 0.85 17.47 4.22
CA HIS A 223 1.16 17.78 5.61
C HIS A 223 1.14 16.52 6.48
N ASN A 224 0.07 15.73 6.42
CA ASN A 224 -0.07 14.52 7.22
C ASN A 224 0.98 13.46 6.84
N LEU A 225 1.25 13.29 5.54
CA LEU A 225 2.31 12.41 5.07
C LEU A 225 3.69 12.86 5.58
N THR A 226 3.99 14.15 5.53
CA THR A 226 5.23 14.73 6.04
C THR A 226 5.39 14.48 7.54
N VAL A 227 4.34 14.72 8.34
CA VAL A 227 4.37 14.45 9.78
C VAL A 227 4.70 12.99 10.08
N ALA A 228 4.07 12.07 9.38
CA ALA A 228 4.29 10.65 9.56
C ALA A 228 5.71 10.22 9.15
N LEU A 229 6.20 10.68 7.99
CA LEU A 229 7.55 10.38 7.52
C LEU A 229 8.63 11.02 8.41
N ASP A 230 8.41 12.23 8.94
CA ASP A 230 9.30 12.87 9.91
C ASP A 230 9.44 12.04 11.19
N MET A 231 8.34 11.47 11.70
CA MET A 231 8.41 10.58 12.88
C MET A 231 9.26 9.34 12.59
N LEU A 232 9.09 8.69 11.44
CA LEU A 232 9.91 7.54 11.05
C LEU A 232 11.39 7.93 10.92
N TYR A 233 11.66 9.02 10.21
CA TYR A 233 13.02 9.53 9.98
C TYR A 233 13.78 9.84 11.26
N HIS A 234 13.11 10.42 12.24
CA HIS A 234 13.76 10.81 13.50
C HIS A 234 13.86 9.68 14.52
N GLU A 235 12.94 8.72 14.51
CA GLU A 235 12.83 7.75 15.57
C GLU A 235 13.23 6.32 15.21
N VAL A 236 13.23 5.95 13.92
CA VAL A 236 13.44 4.55 13.52
C VAL A 236 14.77 4.39 12.76
N PRO A 237 15.76 3.76 13.36
CA PRO A 237 17.04 3.48 12.70
C PRO A 237 16.90 2.28 11.75
N ARG A 238 17.82 2.19 10.76
CA ARG A 238 17.95 1.08 9.80
C ARG A 238 16.62 0.72 9.13
N MET A 239 16.09 1.68 8.34
CA MET A 239 14.82 1.50 7.66
C MET A 239 14.88 1.98 6.21
N ILE A 240 14.34 1.17 5.31
CA ILE A 240 13.95 1.54 3.96
C ILE A 240 12.43 1.62 3.92
N VAL A 241 11.92 2.75 3.45
CA VAL A 241 10.48 2.97 3.27
C VAL A 241 10.15 2.98 1.78
N ASN A 242 9.35 2.01 1.33
CA ASN A 242 8.69 2.06 0.03
C ASN A 242 7.44 2.93 0.16
N LEU A 243 7.51 4.16 -0.32
CA LEU A 243 6.33 5.02 -0.45
C LEU A 243 5.72 4.78 -1.84
N VAL A 244 4.62 4.05 -1.89
CA VAL A 244 3.93 3.76 -3.14
C VAL A 244 3.05 4.94 -3.53
N GLU A 245 3.17 5.38 -4.77
CA GLU A 245 2.42 6.51 -5.30
C GLU A 245 0.93 6.16 -5.42
N VAL A 246 0.03 7.09 -5.07
CA VAL A 246 -1.43 6.88 -5.13
C VAL A 246 -1.88 6.53 -6.55
N LEU A 247 -2.85 5.62 -6.64
CA LEU A 247 -3.40 5.19 -7.92
C LEU A 247 -4.22 6.31 -8.59
N PRO A 248 -4.22 6.41 -9.92
CA PRO A 248 -5.19 7.23 -10.64
C PRO A 248 -6.55 6.53 -10.59
N LEU A 249 -7.52 7.16 -9.93
CA LEU A 249 -8.81 6.52 -9.66
C LEU A 249 -9.82 6.66 -10.82
N GLU A 250 -9.55 7.50 -11.82
CA GLU A 250 -10.49 7.76 -12.92
C GLU A 250 -10.97 6.47 -13.60
N GLY A 251 -10.06 5.53 -13.90
CA GLY A 251 -10.36 4.26 -14.53
C GLY A 251 -11.31 3.35 -13.72
N LEU A 252 -11.40 3.56 -12.41
CA LEU A 252 -12.31 2.80 -11.56
C LEU A 252 -13.79 2.97 -11.94
N ARG A 253 -14.13 4.09 -12.61
CA ARG A 253 -15.49 4.33 -13.15
C ARG A 253 -15.92 3.32 -14.21
N GLU A 254 -14.96 2.65 -14.86
CA GLU A 254 -15.23 1.60 -15.84
C GLU A 254 -15.53 0.24 -15.19
N VAL A 255 -15.16 0.06 -13.91
CA VAL A 255 -15.29 -1.19 -13.17
C VAL A 255 -16.69 -1.28 -12.54
N ASP A 256 -17.69 -1.63 -13.32
CA ASP A 256 -19.09 -1.77 -12.89
C ASP A 256 -19.78 -2.89 -13.70
N ASP A 257 -19.82 -4.11 -13.14
CA ASP A 257 -20.48 -5.27 -13.76
C ASP A 257 -22.00 -5.30 -13.53
N LYS A 258 -22.55 -4.21 -12.95
CA LYS A 258 -23.98 -4.06 -12.61
C LYS A 258 -24.47 -5.03 -11.53
N SER A 259 -23.58 -5.73 -10.85
CA SER A 259 -23.94 -6.56 -9.71
C SER A 259 -24.33 -5.72 -8.50
N ILE A 260 -25.01 -6.34 -7.55
CA ILE A 260 -25.38 -5.70 -6.30
C ILE A 260 -24.12 -5.32 -5.48
N GLY A 261 -23.05 -6.09 -5.60
CA GLY A 261 -21.77 -5.79 -4.94
C GLY A 261 -21.15 -4.48 -5.42
N CYS A 262 -21.26 -4.16 -6.72
CA CYS A 262 -20.76 -2.91 -7.28
C CYS A 262 -21.48 -1.65 -6.74
N LEU A 263 -22.63 -1.79 -6.07
CA LEU A 263 -23.25 -0.66 -5.36
C LEU A 263 -22.37 -0.15 -4.22
N LEU A 264 -21.55 -1.02 -3.62
CA LEU A 264 -20.60 -0.65 -2.56
C LEU A 264 -19.53 0.31 -3.07
N GLN A 265 -19.07 0.18 -4.32
CA GLN A 265 -18.14 1.13 -4.95
C GLN A 265 -18.68 2.58 -4.88
N LYS A 266 -20.00 2.76 -5.13
CA LYS A 266 -20.66 4.08 -5.08
C LYS A 266 -20.69 4.65 -3.66
N SER A 267 -20.55 3.82 -2.66
CA SER A 267 -20.46 4.20 -1.26
C SER A 267 -19.01 4.52 -0.85
N PHE A 268 -18.07 3.66 -1.24
CA PHE A 268 -16.66 3.82 -0.90
C PHE A 268 -16.02 5.04 -1.58
N CYS A 269 -16.38 5.32 -2.84
CA CYS A 269 -15.80 6.40 -3.62
C CYS A 269 -16.85 7.28 -4.30
N SER A 270 -17.79 7.79 -3.51
CA SER A 270 -18.95 8.54 -4.04
C SER A 270 -18.57 9.80 -4.80
N CYS A 271 -17.49 10.48 -4.41
CA CYS A 271 -17.01 11.69 -5.07
C CYS A 271 -16.47 11.44 -6.48
N LEU A 272 -16.00 10.21 -6.75
CA LEU A 272 -15.55 9.79 -8.08
C LEU A 272 -16.71 9.26 -8.95
N VAL A 273 -17.55 8.38 -8.36
CA VAL A 273 -18.46 7.56 -9.16
C VAL A 273 -19.79 8.25 -9.45
N LYS A 274 -20.29 9.12 -8.53
CA LYS A 274 -21.59 9.79 -8.68
C LYS A 274 -21.60 10.95 -9.66
N PRO A 275 -20.55 11.79 -9.77
CA PRO A 275 -20.58 12.92 -10.69
C PRO A 275 -20.74 12.47 -12.15
N PRO A 276 -21.54 13.20 -12.97
CA PRO A 276 -21.64 12.93 -14.39
C PRO A 276 -20.28 13.05 -15.10
N GLU A 277 -20.12 12.32 -16.21
CA GLU A 277 -19.00 12.52 -17.12
C GLU A 277 -18.92 13.99 -17.57
N ASN A 278 -17.70 14.51 -17.66
CA ASN A 278 -17.41 15.89 -18.03
C ASN A 278 -17.90 16.97 -17.04
N SER A 279 -18.43 16.60 -15.85
CA SER A 279 -18.78 17.56 -14.82
C SER A 279 -17.53 18.27 -14.26
N THR A 280 -17.73 19.46 -13.70
CA THR A 280 -16.66 20.24 -13.07
C THR A 280 -16.10 19.51 -11.84
N GLU A 281 -16.99 18.87 -11.07
CA GLU A 281 -16.65 18.13 -9.87
C GLU A 281 -15.74 16.93 -10.17
N LEU A 282 -16.03 16.20 -11.25
CA LEU A 282 -15.19 15.08 -11.66
C LEU A 282 -13.82 15.55 -12.14
N LYS A 283 -13.77 16.61 -12.93
CA LYS A 283 -12.48 17.18 -13.42
C LYS A 283 -11.63 17.68 -12.26
N GLU A 284 -12.23 18.34 -11.27
CA GLU A 284 -11.54 18.80 -10.07
C GLU A 284 -10.96 17.62 -9.28
N LEU A 285 -11.71 16.53 -9.15
CA LEU A 285 -11.24 15.32 -8.45
C LEU A 285 -10.09 14.63 -9.18
N ILE A 286 -10.17 14.52 -10.50
CA ILE A 286 -9.11 13.93 -11.31
C ILE A 286 -7.83 14.77 -11.21
N GLU A 287 -7.95 16.10 -11.28
CA GLU A 287 -6.79 17.00 -11.10
C GLU A 287 -6.20 16.90 -9.70
N LEU A 288 -7.03 16.79 -8.66
CA LEU A 288 -6.57 16.54 -7.29
C LEU A 288 -5.74 15.25 -7.20
N ASN A 289 -6.18 14.17 -7.84
CA ASN A 289 -5.45 12.90 -7.86
C ASN A 289 -4.04 13.07 -8.44
N TYR A 290 -3.94 13.73 -9.61
CA TYR A 290 -2.65 14.02 -10.22
C TYR A 290 -1.81 14.99 -9.39
N GLU A 291 -2.44 15.91 -8.67
CA GLU A 291 -1.73 16.81 -7.77
C GLU A 291 -1.15 16.09 -6.57
N PHE A 292 -1.85 15.11 -6.01
CA PHE A 292 -1.31 14.24 -4.95
C PHE A 292 -0.02 13.56 -5.43
N GLN A 293 -0.04 12.95 -6.61
CA GLN A 293 1.13 12.30 -7.20
C GLN A 293 2.31 13.29 -7.35
N ARG A 294 2.07 14.44 -8.00
CA ARG A 294 3.13 15.47 -8.17
C ARG A 294 3.71 15.95 -6.85
N LYS A 295 2.89 16.09 -5.80
CA LYS A 295 3.34 16.55 -4.49
C LYS A 295 4.11 15.48 -3.72
N MET A 296 3.75 14.20 -3.88
CA MET A 296 4.55 13.09 -3.35
C MET A 296 5.94 13.08 -4.01
N GLU A 297 6.02 13.20 -5.34
CA GLU A 297 7.28 13.29 -6.07
C GLU A 297 8.14 14.48 -5.59
N GLN A 298 7.53 15.66 -5.43
CA GLN A 298 8.22 16.86 -4.92
C GLN A 298 8.73 16.67 -3.50
N LEU A 299 7.96 16.03 -2.62
CA LEU A 299 8.35 15.78 -1.24
C LEU A 299 9.58 14.86 -1.20
N ILE A 300 9.58 13.77 -1.96
CA ILE A 300 10.67 12.79 -1.92
C ILE A 300 11.92 13.31 -2.66
N SER A 301 11.74 13.94 -3.82
CA SER A 301 12.86 14.53 -4.57
C SER A 301 13.55 15.70 -3.84
N SER A 302 12.94 16.23 -2.78
CA SER A 302 13.58 17.27 -1.94
C SER A 302 14.82 16.77 -1.18
N GLY A 303 15.01 15.45 -1.07
CA GLY A 303 16.09 14.83 -0.31
C GLY A 303 15.92 14.89 1.22
N ARG A 304 14.73 15.27 1.70
CA ARG A 304 14.43 15.45 3.15
C ARG A 304 14.69 14.19 3.98
N TYR A 305 14.51 13.00 3.41
CA TYR A 305 14.47 11.74 4.15
C TYR A 305 15.69 10.84 3.89
N ILE A 306 16.82 11.43 3.52
CA ILE A 306 18.05 10.70 3.21
C ILE A 306 19.02 10.80 4.39
N LYS A 307 19.44 9.65 4.95
CA LYS A 307 20.58 9.51 5.84
C LYS A 307 21.19 8.11 5.72
N ASP A 308 22.37 7.89 6.30
CA ASP A 308 23.11 6.63 6.14
C ASP A 308 22.30 5.37 6.42
N ASP A 309 21.41 5.41 7.40
CA ASP A 309 20.63 4.26 7.88
C ASP A 309 19.12 4.39 7.63
N PHE A 310 18.70 5.35 6.79
CA PHE A 310 17.27 5.56 6.50
C PHE A 310 17.09 6.20 5.13
N ASP A 311 16.11 5.71 4.36
CA ASP A 311 15.68 6.37 3.13
C ASP A 311 14.18 6.13 2.88
N VAL A 312 13.52 7.12 2.27
CA VAL A 312 12.17 6.99 1.73
C VAL A 312 12.27 7.01 0.21
N VAL A 313 11.96 5.87 -0.39
CA VAL A 313 12.04 5.67 -1.83
C VAL A 313 10.64 5.69 -2.43
N LEU A 314 10.40 6.60 -3.37
CA LEU A 314 9.13 6.61 -4.10
C LEU A 314 9.06 5.40 -5.04
N GLN A 315 7.94 4.69 -5.01
CA GLN A 315 7.65 3.56 -5.90
C GLN A 315 6.48 3.91 -6.82
N PRO A 316 6.77 4.50 -8.01
CA PRO A 316 5.75 5.11 -8.87
C PRO A 316 5.08 4.12 -9.83
N TYR A 317 5.28 2.82 -9.68
CA TYR A 317 4.80 1.83 -10.67
C TYR A 317 3.29 1.86 -10.91
N LEU A 318 2.49 2.37 -9.96
CA LEU A 318 1.04 2.51 -10.08
C LEU A 318 0.58 3.85 -10.64
N LYS A 319 1.49 4.79 -10.91
CA LYS A 319 1.17 6.17 -11.28
C LYS A 319 0.20 6.30 -12.46
N ASN A 320 0.31 5.40 -13.44
CA ASN A 320 -0.47 5.42 -14.68
C ASN A 320 -1.45 4.24 -14.80
N ILE A 321 -1.61 3.44 -13.74
CA ILE A 321 -2.32 2.18 -13.81
C ILE A 321 -3.78 2.37 -14.23
N LYS A 322 -4.22 1.53 -15.16
CA LYS A 322 -5.61 1.45 -15.63
C LYS A 322 -6.17 0.07 -15.31
N PRO A 323 -7.50 -0.06 -15.18
CA PRO A 323 -8.12 -1.36 -15.00
C PRO A 323 -7.68 -2.35 -16.10
N PRO A 324 -7.29 -3.57 -15.71
CA PRO A 324 -6.91 -4.59 -16.69
C PRO A 324 -8.11 -4.99 -17.55
N LYS A 325 -7.82 -5.23 -18.83
CA LYS A 325 -8.85 -5.57 -19.86
C LYS A 325 -8.43 -6.81 -20.62
N TYR A 326 -9.44 -7.55 -21.08
CA TYR A 326 -9.25 -8.59 -22.08
C TYR A 326 -8.92 -7.99 -23.46
N PRO A 327 -8.43 -8.80 -24.42
CA PRO A 327 -8.12 -8.31 -25.77
C PRO A 327 -9.31 -7.71 -26.54
N ASP A 328 -10.54 -8.04 -26.15
CA ASP A 328 -11.77 -7.48 -26.70
C ASP A 328 -12.15 -6.10 -26.11
N GLY A 329 -11.35 -5.59 -25.16
CA GLY A 329 -11.55 -4.31 -24.47
C GLY A 329 -12.47 -4.36 -23.26
N THR A 330 -13.04 -5.53 -22.92
CA THR A 330 -13.86 -5.69 -21.71
C THR A 330 -12.98 -5.77 -20.45
N ILE A 331 -13.52 -5.29 -19.30
CA ILE A 331 -12.80 -5.31 -18.02
C ILE A 331 -12.54 -6.76 -17.57
N ASP A 332 -11.31 -7.05 -17.15
CA ASP A 332 -10.99 -8.32 -16.47
C ASP A 332 -11.36 -8.22 -14.98
N TYR A 333 -12.59 -8.58 -14.67
CA TYR A 333 -13.11 -8.58 -13.30
C TYR A 333 -12.41 -9.57 -12.38
N SER A 334 -11.56 -10.48 -12.88
CA SER A 334 -10.80 -11.38 -12.00
C SER A 334 -9.79 -10.67 -11.10
N PHE A 335 -9.46 -9.41 -11.40
CA PHE A 335 -8.61 -8.56 -10.56
C PHE A 335 -9.37 -7.84 -9.45
N PHE A 336 -10.70 -7.73 -9.57
CA PHE A 336 -11.54 -6.97 -8.63
C PHE A 336 -12.39 -7.90 -7.78
N THR A 337 -12.59 -7.51 -6.52
CA THR A 337 -13.48 -8.23 -5.62
C THR A 337 -14.95 -7.98 -6.00
N VAL A 338 -15.86 -8.61 -5.29
CA VAL A 338 -17.30 -8.49 -5.52
C VAL A 338 -17.85 -7.07 -5.34
N ASP A 339 -17.09 -6.18 -4.71
CA ASP A 339 -17.45 -4.77 -4.51
C ASP A 339 -17.02 -3.84 -5.66
N CYS A 340 -16.39 -4.38 -6.71
CA CYS A 340 -15.92 -3.64 -7.87
C CYS A 340 -14.94 -2.49 -7.52
N PHE A 341 -14.28 -2.60 -6.38
CA PHE A 341 -13.43 -1.54 -5.85
C PHE A 341 -12.06 -2.07 -5.38
N HIS A 342 -12.05 -3.09 -4.54
CA HIS A 342 -10.83 -3.69 -4.01
C HIS A 342 -10.29 -4.80 -4.92
N PHE A 343 -9.05 -5.21 -4.65
CA PHE A 343 -8.36 -6.22 -5.46
C PHE A 343 -8.54 -7.63 -4.89
N THR A 344 -8.71 -8.61 -5.79
CA THR A 344 -8.60 -10.04 -5.47
C THR A 344 -7.16 -10.44 -5.16
N ILE A 345 -6.94 -11.69 -4.72
CA ILE A 345 -5.58 -12.26 -4.56
C ILE A 345 -4.75 -12.06 -5.83
N LYS A 346 -5.33 -12.28 -7.03
CA LYS A 346 -4.66 -12.05 -8.32
C LYS A 346 -4.18 -10.59 -8.47
N GLY A 347 -5.02 -9.63 -8.08
CA GLY A 347 -4.66 -8.22 -8.06
C GLY A 347 -3.52 -7.93 -7.06
N HIS A 348 -3.63 -8.47 -5.85
CA HIS A 348 -2.58 -8.34 -4.83
C HIS A 348 -1.24 -8.92 -5.27
N GLU A 349 -1.23 -10.08 -5.93
CA GLU A 349 0.00 -10.65 -6.49
C GLU A 349 0.64 -9.76 -7.56
N SER A 350 -0.17 -9.13 -8.40
CA SER A 350 0.31 -8.19 -9.41
C SER A 350 0.91 -6.93 -8.78
N LEU A 351 0.27 -6.39 -7.73
CA LEU A 351 0.81 -5.29 -6.94
C LEU A 351 2.16 -5.66 -6.29
N ALA A 352 2.26 -6.86 -5.72
CA ALA A 352 3.50 -7.34 -5.10
C ALA A 352 4.66 -7.47 -6.10
N LYS A 353 4.38 -8.00 -7.30
CA LYS A 353 5.38 -8.12 -8.38
C LYS A 353 5.84 -6.74 -8.87
N GLY A 354 4.91 -5.81 -9.05
CA GLY A 354 5.23 -4.45 -9.46
C GLY A 354 6.12 -3.74 -8.44
N LEU A 355 5.77 -3.84 -7.15
CA LEU A 355 6.57 -3.26 -6.07
C LEU A 355 7.97 -3.88 -6.03
N TRP A 356 8.08 -5.21 -6.04
CA TRP A 356 9.36 -5.89 -6.04
C TRP A 356 10.25 -5.41 -7.17
N ASN A 357 9.73 -5.39 -8.41
CA ASN A 357 10.52 -4.95 -9.56
C ASN A 357 10.99 -3.50 -9.41
N ASN A 358 10.09 -2.58 -9.01
CA ASN A 358 10.43 -1.18 -8.79
C ASN A 358 11.52 -0.97 -7.72
N MET A 359 11.61 -1.84 -6.71
CA MET A 359 12.66 -1.77 -5.69
C MET A 359 14.06 -2.01 -6.27
N PHE A 360 14.17 -2.72 -7.41
CA PHE A 360 15.43 -3.04 -8.08
C PHE A 360 15.66 -2.25 -9.37
N GLU A 361 14.93 -1.16 -9.52
CA GLU A 361 15.11 -0.18 -10.62
C GLU A 361 15.67 1.13 -10.07
N PRO A 362 16.67 1.74 -10.75
CA PRO A 362 17.28 2.99 -10.30
C PRO A 362 16.27 4.14 -10.25
N GLU A 363 16.48 5.09 -9.36
CA GLU A 363 15.71 6.34 -9.32
C GLU A 363 15.75 7.04 -10.68
N GLY A 364 14.60 7.55 -11.14
CA GLY A 364 14.45 8.17 -12.46
C GLY A 364 14.37 7.17 -13.64
N LYS A 365 14.52 5.87 -13.39
CA LYS A 365 14.35 4.80 -14.39
C LYS A 365 13.33 3.75 -13.98
N LYS A 366 12.57 4.01 -12.91
CA LYS A 366 11.55 3.09 -12.41
C LYS A 366 10.44 2.93 -13.43
N THR A 367 10.05 1.67 -13.68
CA THR A 367 8.97 1.32 -14.61
C THR A 367 7.63 1.83 -14.08
N LEU A 368 6.87 2.49 -14.94
CA LEU A 368 5.46 2.79 -14.74
C LEU A 368 4.63 1.71 -15.43
N ILE A 369 3.67 1.14 -14.73
CA ILE A 369 2.79 0.08 -15.25
C ILE A 369 1.49 0.70 -15.71
N ASP A 370 1.16 0.54 -16.99
CA ASP A 370 -0.10 1.07 -17.53
C ASP A 370 -1.29 0.15 -17.20
N THR A 371 -1.06 -1.15 -17.11
CA THR A 371 -2.11 -2.14 -16.80
C THR A 371 -1.51 -3.47 -16.37
N PHE A 372 -2.28 -4.25 -15.62
CA PHE A 372 -1.95 -5.66 -15.29
C PHE A 372 -2.55 -6.68 -16.26
N SER A 373 -3.03 -6.24 -17.44
CA SER A 373 -3.57 -7.17 -18.46
C SER A 373 -2.54 -8.22 -18.88
N GLU A 374 -1.26 -7.83 -18.95
CA GLU A 374 -0.16 -8.77 -19.19
C GLU A 374 0.50 -9.19 -17.87
N PRO A 375 0.81 -10.48 -17.69
CA PRO A 375 1.45 -10.97 -16.47
C PRO A 375 2.84 -10.37 -16.25
N LEU A 376 3.07 -9.77 -15.09
CA LEU A 376 4.38 -9.29 -14.70
C LEU A 376 5.31 -10.46 -14.35
N GLN A 377 6.54 -10.41 -14.87
CA GLN A 377 7.62 -11.30 -14.48
C GLN A 377 8.43 -10.65 -13.35
N LEU A 378 8.79 -11.45 -12.33
CA LEU A 378 9.72 -10.98 -11.30
C LEU A 378 11.14 -10.92 -11.86
N ILE A 379 11.83 -9.82 -11.58
CA ILE A 379 13.25 -9.67 -11.89
C ILE A 379 14.11 -10.05 -10.69
N CYS A 380 15.29 -10.60 -10.94
CA CYS A 380 16.30 -10.75 -9.89
C CYS A 380 17.02 -9.43 -9.64
N PRO A 381 17.50 -9.19 -8.40
CA PRO A 381 18.44 -8.10 -8.16
C PRO A 381 19.62 -8.18 -9.14
N PRO A 382 20.05 -7.08 -9.77
CA PRO A 382 21.16 -7.07 -10.71
C PRO A 382 22.46 -7.56 -10.04
N GLU A 383 23.28 -8.34 -10.77
CA GLU A 383 24.53 -8.90 -10.19
C GLU A 383 25.54 -7.80 -9.81
N ASP A 384 25.57 -6.70 -10.56
CA ASP A 384 26.43 -5.53 -10.33
C ASP A 384 25.85 -4.59 -9.26
N HIS A 385 24.55 -4.70 -8.92
CA HIS A 385 23.88 -3.94 -7.88
C HIS A 385 22.86 -4.81 -7.13
N PRO A 386 23.28 -5.77 -6.29
CA PRO A 386 22.38 -6.71 -5.63
C PRO A 386 21.62 -6.10 -4.44
N TYR A 387 21.58 -4.78 -4.37
CA TYR A 387 21.00 -4.01 -3.26
C TYR A 387 19.65 -3.41 -3.67
N ILE A 388 18.81 -3.15 -2.69
CA ILE A 388 17.59 -2.36 -2.89
C ILE A 388 18.01 -0.95 -3.31
N TYR A 389 17.46 -0.45 -4.43
CA TYR A 389 17.77 0.91 -4.86
C TYR A 389 17.19 1.94 -3.91
N THR A 390 18.00 2.93 -3.59
CA THR A 390 17.68 4.05 -2.71
C THR A 390 17.93 5.37 -3.45
N THR A 391 17.43 6.47 -2.93
CA THR A 391 17.59 7.81 -3.52
C THR A 391 19.07 8.17 -3.73
N GLU A 392 19.96 7.78 -2.82
CA GLU A 392 21.40 8.00 -2.96
C GLU A 392 22.10 7.04 -3.93
N SER A 393 21.55 5.87 -4.22
CA SER A 393 22.11 4.92 -5.20
C SER A 393 22.15 5.53 -6.60
N ALA A 394 21.19 6.39 -6.94
CA ALA A 394 21.13 7.09 -8.23
C ALA A 394 22.30 8.06 -8.47
N GLY A 395 22.93 8.57 -7.41
CA GLY A 395 24.05 9.53 -7.50
C GLY A 395 25.39 8.91 -7.90
N GLN A 396 25.54 7.59 -7.88
CA GLN A 396 26.80 6.92 -8.22
C GLN A 396 26.97 6.68 -9.72
N ASP A 397 25.89 6.50 -10.47
CA ASP A 397 25.94 6.30 -11.94
C ASP A 397 26.32 7.57 -12.72
N LEU A 398 26.24 8.76 -12.13
CA LEU A 398 26.58 10.03 -12.77
C LEU A 398 28.05 10.50 -12.54
N ARG A 399 28.80 9.85 -11.64
CA ARG A 399 30.17 10.27 -11.30
C ARG A 399 31.28 9.87 -12.27
N PRO A 400 31.21 8.80 -13.08
CA PRO A 400 32.31 8.48 -14.03
C PRO A 400 32.47 9.50 -15.13
N THR A 401 31.38 10.16 -15.56
CA THR A 401 31.40 11.05 -16.73
C THR A 401 32.10 12.40 -16.47
N LEU A 402 31.98 12.94 -15.26
CA LEU A 402 32.63 14.20 -14.89
C LEU A 402 34.16 14.03 -14.68
N ALA A 403 34.58 12.92 -14.08
CA ALA A 403 36.01 12.63 -13.90
C ALA A 403 36.70 12.36 -15.23
N LEU A 404 36.04 11.71 -16.20
CA LEU A 404 36.60 11.50 -17.55
C LEU A 404 36.69 12.80 -18.34
N ILE A 405 35.74 13.71 -18.21
CA ILE A 405 35.75 15.03 -18.88
C ILE A 405 36.86 15.90 -18.33
N LEU A 406 37.14 15.88 -17.04
CA LEU A 406 38.24 16.61 -16.43
C LEU A 406 39.61 16.06 -16.84
N LEU A 407 39.75 14.73 -17.00
CA LEU A 407 40.97 14.09 -17.48
C LEU A 407 41.25 14.40 -18.97
N VAL A 408 40.23 14.48 -19.81
CA VAL A 408 40.37 14.83 -21.23
C VAL A 408 40.73 16.31 -21.39
N LEU A 409 40.19 17.19 -20.56
CA LEU A 409 40.52 18.63 -20.61
C LEU A 409 41.92 18.93 -20.06
N SER A 410 42.50 18.10 -19.20
CA SER A 410 43.87 18.25 -18.68
C SER A 410 44.95 17.76 -19.65
N HIS A 411 44.59 17.09 -20.75
CA HIS A 411 45.50 16.62 -21.79
C HIS A 411 45.45 17.48 -23.07
N VAL A 412 44.61 18.53 -23.08
CA VAL A 412 44.45 19.45 -24.25
C VAL A 412 44.94 20.88 -23.93
N LEU A 413 45.39 21.13 -22.73
CA LEU A 413 46.08 22.35 -22.29
C LEU A 413 47.52 22.03 -21.95
#